data_1e24b6db345ef4f747d365d716ecc1c9
#
_entry.id   1e24b6db345ef4f747d365d716ecc1c9
#
_cell.length_a   1.000
_cell.length_b   1.000
_cell.length_c   1.000
_cell.angle_alpha   90.00
_cell.angle_beta   90.00
_cell.angle_gamma   90.00
#
_symmetry.space_group_name_H-M   'P 1'
#
loop_
_entity.id
_entity.type
_entity.pdbx_description
1 polymer ?
#
loop_
_entity_poly.entity_id
_entity_poly.type
_entity_poly.pdbx_seq_one_letter_code
_entity_poly.pdbx_strand_id
1 'polypeptide(L)'
;MERKHLLASTSLLVLFVLILTNCKPKSDSDEETLLLLAAAASTRICANSSFTGTTVVNSTATLNASTDCITGMTSSMSADLPAWIRNNFKCAVGSVSGSNYVFRSQNVPNNKSYYFGSSSPMYEALAGGQTPAGNNQIQSQCLVYSIPSVPAEKTGTKTGTQSGYVSVGITVNGLAIFNNAAAPGDTLASEVSTFDKFNGHPQTSGVYHHHAQPLNVSNNNANLIGVLLDGFPVYGQLCDGGTADTGNDAAPGTGTPILDANHGHTANTVLFPGGIYHYHYANDTTAGTNTLIGSQFHGTPGTVSN
;
A
#
# COMPACT_ATOMS: atom_id res chain seq x y z
N MET A 1 39.82 6.89 -47.78
CA MET A 1 40.43 6.70 -46.45
C MET A 1 39.41 7.19 -45.41
N GLU A 2 38.82 6.48 -44.51
CA GLU A 2 38.78 5.08 -44.15
C GLU A 2 37.43 4.85 -43.38
N ARG A 3 36.70 3.86 -43.84
CA ARG A 3 35.61 3.29 -43.03
C ARG A 3 36.27 2.32 -42.05
N LYS A 4 36.05 2.48 -40.76
CA LYS A 4 36.07 1.40 -39.74
C LYS A 4 35.66 2.01 -38.41
N HIS A 5 34.50 1.62 -37.92
CA HIS A 5 34.12 1.31 -36.55
C HIS A 5 32.58 1.35 -36.41
N LEU A 6 31.94 0.31 -36.92
CA LEU A 6 30.54 0.02 -36.55
C LEU A 6 30.27 -1.47 -36.74
N LEU A 7 30.87 -2.30 -35.89
CA LEU A 7 30.58 -3.74 -35.83
C LEU A 7 31.11 -4.34 -34.51
N ALA A 8 30.57 -3.93 -33.38
CA ALA A 8 30.88 -4.60 -32.09
C ALA A 8 29.74 -4.66 -31.06
N SER A 9 28.53 -4.25 -31.41
CA SER A 9 27.46 -4.22 -30.40
C SER A 9 26.27 -5.18 -30.65
N THR A 10 26.22 -5.87 -31.78
CA THR A 10 25.11 -6.76 -32.12
C THR A 10 25.37 -8.25 -31.88
N SER A 11 26.59 -8.66 -31.60
CA SER A 11 26.95 -10.07 -31.42
C SER A 11 26.71 -10.59 -30.01
N LEU A 12 26.54 -9.75 -28.99
CA LEU A 12 26.38 -10.19 -27.59
C LEU A 12 24.93 -10.50 -27.23
N LEU A 13 23.97 -9.90 -27.94
CA LEU A 13 22.54 -10.15 -27.66
C LEU A 13 22.01 -11.43 -28.32
N VAL A 14 22.60 -11.86 -29.44
CA VAL A 14 22.19 -13.08 -30.16
C VAL A 14 22.73 -14.34 -29.48
N LEU A 15 23.85 -14.25 -28.77
CA LEU A 15 24.44 -15.40 -28.06
C LEU A 15 23.66 -15.77 -26.80
N PHE A 16 22.95 -14.82 -26.19
CA PHE A 16 22.18 -15.09 -24.97
C PHE A 16 20.83 -15.77 -25.24
N VAL A 17 20.25 -15.59 -26.42
CA VAL A 17 18.97 -16.23 -26.81
C VAL A 17 19.17 -17.66 -27.32
N LEU A 18 20.34 -17.98 -27.87
CA LEU A 18 20.63 -19.33 -28.40
C LEU A 18 21.01 -20.35 -27.32
N ILE A 19 21.34 -19.91 -26.09
CA ILE A 19 21.65 -20.83 -24.98
C ILE A 19 20.38 -21.35 -24.29
N LEU A 20 19.23 -20.68 -24.47
CA LEU A 20 17.99 -21.06 -23.83
C LEU A 20 17.16 -22.12 -24.56
N THR A 21 17.54 -22.49 -25.82
CA THR A 21 16.72 -23.40 -26.63
C THR A 21 17.25 -24.86 -26.72
N ASN A 22 18.40 -25.18 -26.10
CA ASN A 22 19.03 -26.50 -26.26
C ASN A 22 19.44 -27.23 -24.98
N CYS A 23 19.06 -26.77 -23.78
CA CYS A 23 19.29 -27.54 -22.54
C CYS A 23 17.98 -28.17 -22.06
N LYS A 24 17.85 -29.48 -22.23
CA LYS A 24 16.92 -30.27 -21.42
C LYS A 24 17.45 -30.27 -19.97
N PRO A 25 16.65 -29.94 -18.96
CA PRO A 25 17.09 -30.01 -17.57
C PRO A 25 17.37 -31.45 -17.20
N LYS A 26 18.53 -31.70 -16.64
CA LYS A 26 18.97 -32.99 -16.14
C LYS A 26 19.43 -32.77 -14.70
N SER A 27 18.54 -33.06 -13.75
CA SER A 27 18.70 -33.15 -12.30
C SER A 27 18.08 -32.02 -11.48
N ASP A 28 17.63 -32.38 -10.29
CA ASP A 28 16.96 -31.50 -9.29
C ASP A 28 17.81 -30.27 -8.87
N SER A 29 19.13 -30.29 -9.11
CA SER A 29 20.03 -29.17 -8.85
C SER A 29 19.84 -27.96 -9.76
N ASP A 30 19.27 -28.17 -10.97
CA ASP A 30 19.09 -27.10 -11.93
C ASP A 30 17.83 -26.29 -11.64
N GLU A 31 16.79 -26.93 -11.08
CA GLU A 31 15.58 -26.24 -10.61
C GLU A 31 15.85 -25.38 -9.39
N GLU A 32 16.64 -25.87 -8.45
CA GLU A 32 17.03 -25.11 -7.26
C GLU A 32 17.90 -23.89 -7.63
N THR A 33 18.80 -24.05 -8.59
CA THR A 33 19.62 -22.95 -9.10
C THR A 33 18.80 -21.91 -9.88
N LEU A 34 17.78 -22.34 -10.64
CA LEU A 34 16.87 -21.44 -11.35
C LEU A 34 15.96 -20.68 -10.39
N LEU A 35 15.49 -21.34 -9.31
CA LEU A 35 14.70 -20.73 -8.25
C LEU A 35 15.53 -19.70 -7.46
N LEU A 36 16.81 -20.01 -7.15
CA LEU A 36 17.73 -19.06 -6.53
C LEU A 36 18.05 -17.87 -7.42
N LEU A 37 18.20 -18.07 -8.74
CA LEU A 37 18.43 -16.97 -9.69
C LEU A 37 17.17 -16.11 -9.85
N ALA A 38 15.97 -16.68 -9.83
CA ALA A 38 14.71 -15.95 -9.88
C ALA A 38 14.48 -15.14 -8.59
N ALA A 39 14.79 -15.74 -7.42
CA ALA A 39 14.74 -15.06 -6.14
C ALA A 39 15.80 -13.93 -6.05
N ALA A 40 17.01 -14.15 -6.58
CA ALA A 40 18.04 -13.13 -6.65
C ALA A 40 17.72 -12.00 -7.65
N ALA A 41 16.95 -12.27 -8.70
CA ALA A 41 16.49 -11.26 -9.65
C ALA A 41 15.38 -10.38 -9.05
N SER A 42 14.47 -10.95 -8.24
CA SER A 42 13.43 -10.16 -7.56
C SER A 42 14.01 -9.25 -6.46
N THR A 43 15.08 -9.68 -5.78
CA THR A 43 15.81 -8.83 -4.82
C THR A 43 16.55 -7.66 -5.47
N ARG A 44 16.94 -7.77 -6.75
CA ARG A 44 17.68 -6.72 -7.46
C ARG A 44 16.81 -5.54 -7.92
N ILE A 45 15.52 -5.73 -8.13
CA ILE A 45 14.64 -4.65 -8.58
C ILE A 45 14.46 -3.61 -7.48
N CYS A 46 14.27 -4.03 -6.24
CA CYS A 46 14.21 -3.12 -5.10
C CYS A 46 15.56 -2.49 -4.76
N ALA A 47 16.66 -3.21 -4.88
CA ALA A 47 18.01 -2.71 -4.60
C ALA A 47 18.46 -1.60 -5.58
N ASN A 48 18.07 -1.68 -6.85
CA ASN A 48 18.43 -0.68 -7.84
C ASN A 48 17.66 0.65 -7.72
N SER A 49 16.61 0.72 -6.91
CA SER A 49 15.80 1.93 -6.71
C SER A 49 16.21 2.76 -5.47
N SER A 50 17.40 2.58 -4.94
CA SER A 50 17.85 3.17 -3.65
C SER A 50 17.05 2.68 -2.44
N PHE A 51 16.29 1.61 -2.60
CA PHE A 51 15.54 0.95 -1.55
C PHE A 51 16.38 -0.20 -0.98
N THR A 52 16.88 -0.04 0.24
CA THR A 52 17.85 -0.95 0.86
C THR A 52 17.23 -2.05 1.72
N GLY A 53 15.92 -2.22 1.66
CA GLY A 53 15.23 -3.28 2.39
C GLY A 53 15.60 -4.68 1.86
N THR A 54 15.78 -5.63 2.75
CA THR A 54 15.89 -7.05 2.39
C THR A 54 14.51 -7.64 2.15
N THR A 55 14.39 -8.58 1.22
CA THR A 55 13.13 -9.30 1.03
C THR A 55 12.71 -9.97 2.33
N VAL A 56 11.48 -9.71 2.78
CA VAL A 56 10.93 -10.38 3.95
C VAL A 56 10.51 -11.80 3.55
N VAL A 57 11.01 -12.77 4.30
CA VAL A 57 10.64 -14.18 4.15
C VAL A 57 9.63 -14.54 5.22
N ASN A 58 8.44 -14.96 4.83
CA ASN A 58 7.30 -15.20 5.74
C ASN A 58 7.65 -16.18 6.88
N SER A 59 8.33 -17.28 6.59
CA SER A 59 8.67 -18.31 7.59
C SER A 59 9.63 -17.82 8.70
N THR A 60 10.34 -16.70 8.46
CA THR A 60 11.27 -16.10 9.42
C THR A 60 10.89 -14.68 9.82
N ALA A 61 9.74 -14.19 9.34
CA ALA A 61 9.26 -12.84 9.64
C ALA A 61 9.03 -12.67 11.15
N THR A 62 9.60 -11.62 11.72
CA THR A 62 9.43 -11.23 13.12
C THR A 62 9.29 -9.72 13.24
N LEU A 63 8.60 -9.27 14.28
CA LEU A 63 8.47 -7.85 14.55
C LEU A 63 9.76 -7.33 15.23
N ASN A 64 10.30 -6.24 14.71
CA ASN A 64 11.37 -5.50 15.35
C ASN A 64 10.78 -4.53 16.38
N ALA A 65 11.01 -4.80 17.67
CA ALA A 65 10.43 -4.03 18.76
C ALA A 65 10.87 -2.55 18.80
N SER A 66 12.00 -2.18 18.19
CA SER A 66 12.47 -0.79 18.19
C SER A 66 11.85 0.06 17.09
N THR A 67 11.47 -0.52 15.96
CA THR A 67 10.88 0.19 14.81
C THR A 67 9.39 -0.11 14.65
N ASP A 68 8.90 -1.14 15.33
CA ASP A 68 7.56 -1.70 15.15
C ASP A 68 7.26 -2.02 13.66
N CYS A 69 8.28 -2.52 12.96
CA CYS A 69 8.18 -3.02 11.58
C CYS A 69 8.72 -4.45 11.52
N ILE A 70 8.47 -5.18 10.45
CA ILE A 70 9.07 -6.50 10.27
C ILE A 70 10.58 -6.38 10.18
N THR A 71 11.28 -7.27 10.85
CA THR A 71 12.75 -7.33 10.84
C THR A 71 13.28 -7.42 9.40
N GLY A 72 14.25 -6.56 9.07
CA GLY A 72 14.79 -6.44 7.71
C GLY A 72 14.08 -5.38 6.83
N MET A 73 12.93 -4.86 7.25
CA MET A 73 12.33 -3.71 6.57
C MET A 73 13.09 -2.43 6.88
N THR A 74 13.19 -1.55 5.88
CA THR A 74 13.71 -0.21 6.07
C THR A 74 12.58 0.72 6.53
N SER A 75 12.85 1.50 7.58
CA SER A 75 11.92 2.52 8.07
C SER A 75 12.71 3.81 8.33
N SER A 76 12.53 4.82 7.48
CA SER A 76 13.18 6.12 7.66
C SER A 76 12.39 7.23 6.97
N MET A 77 12.24 8.36 7.66
CA MET A 77 11.61 9.56 7.11
C MET A 77 12.64 10.67 7.04
N SER A 78 12.86 11.23 5.85
CA SER A 78 13.82 12.30 5.63
C SER A 78 13.44 13.56 6.43
N ALA A 79 14.45 14.33 6.85
CA ALA A 79 14.26 15.51 7.68
C ALA A 79 13.51 16.68 6.98
N ASP A 80 13.50 16.68 5.66
CA ASP A 80 12.82 17.66 4.81
C ASP A 80 11.30 17.41 4.67
N LEU A 81 10.82 16.23 5.07
CA LEU A 81 9.39 15.94 5.15
C LEU A 81 8.73 16.75 6.28
N PRO A 82 7.45 17.12 6.15
CA PRO A 82 6.73 17.83 7.21
C PRO A 82 6.55 16.95 8.45
N ALA A 83 6.37 17.57 9.60
CA ALA A 83 6.27 16.88 10.89
C ALA A 83 5.14 15.85 10.93
N TRP A 84 3.99 16.13 10.28
CA TRP A 84 2.87 15.20 10.24
C TRP A 84 3.21 13.88 9.52
N ILE A 85 4.14 13.88 8.55
CA ILE A 85 4.67 12.65 7.94
C ILE A 85 5.73 12.02 8.84
N ARG A 86 6.76 12.80 9.24
CA ARG A 86 7.90 12.27 9.99
C ARG A 86 7.52 11.59 11.30
N ASN A 87 6.50 12.09 11.96
CA ASN A 87 6.08 11.62 13.28
C ASN A 87 5.06 10.47 13.24
N ASN A 88 4.43 10.23 12.10
CA ASN A 88 3.35 9.24 12.00
C ASN A 88 3.69 8.06 11.09
N PHE A 89 4.52 8.25 10.05
CA PHE A 89 4.81 7.17 9.11
C PHE A 89 6.01 6.32 9.56
N LYS A 90 5.88 5.01 9.37
CA LYS A 90 6.91 4.00 9.62
C LYS A 90 6.81 2.86 8.60
N CYS A 91 7.75 1.91 8.65
CA CYS A 91 7.82 0.74 7.77
C CYS A 91 7.88 1.08 6.28
N ALA A 92 8.35 2.28 5.98
CA ALA A 92 8.60 2.79 4.64
C ALA A 92 9.77 3.78 4.66
N VAL A 93 10.32 4.07 3.49
CA VAL A 93 11.29 5.16 3.31
C VAL A 93 10.57 6.35 2.69
N GLY A 94 10.54 7.46 3.39
CA GLY A 94 9.93 8.72 2.92
C GLY A 94 10.97 9.79 2.62
N SER A 95 10.78 10.52 1.53
CA SER A 95 11.64 11.64 1.11
C SER A 95 10.83 12.70 0.34
N VAL A 96 11.41 13.85 0.10
CA VAL A 96 10.88 14.86 -0.83
C VAL A 96 11.61 14.73 -2.18
N SER A 97 10.89 14.83 -3.29
CA SER A 97 11.46 14.90 -4.63
C SER A 97 10.64 15.88 -5.48
N GLY A 98 11.23 17.03 -5.80
CA GLY A 98 10.52 18.12 -6.44
C GLY A 98 9.32 18.58 -5.63
N SER A 99 8.14 18.59 -6.24
CA SER A 99 6.87 18.93 -5.59
C SER A 99 6.12 17.72 -5.01
N ASN A 100 6.80 16.60 -4.80
CA ASN A 100 6.17 15.37 -4.34
C ASN A 100 6.81 14.82 -3.06
N TYR A 101 6.00 14.23 -2.20
CA TYR A 101 6.44 13.24 -1.23
C TYR A 101 6.62 11.90 -1.95
N VAL A 102 7.75 11.25 -1.74
CA VAL A 102 8.04 9.92 -2.30
C VAL A 102 8.16 8.91 -1.17
N PHE A 103 7.29 7.90 -1.19
CA PHE A 103 7.39 6.78 -0.25
C PHE A 103 7.79 5.52 -1.01
N ARG A 104 8.65 4.74 -0.38
CA ARG A 104 9.04 3.40 -0.86
C ARG A 104 8.70 2.39 0.22
N SER A 105 7.89 1.40 -0.11
CA SER A 105 7.43 0.40 0.85
C SER A 105 7.59 -1.02 0.33
N GLN A 106 8.03 -1.90 1.24
CA GLN A 106 7.96 -3.34 1.02
C GLN A 106 6.56 -3.92 1.23
N ASN A 107 5.63 -3.15 1.74
CA ASN A 107 4.22 -3.50 1.88
C ASN A 107 3.97 -4.79 2.67
N VAL A 108 4.76 -5.01 3.72
CA VAL A 108 4.60 -6.16 4.62
C VAL A 108 4.01 -5.67 5.94
N PRO A 109 2.85 -6.22 6.38
CA PRO A 109 2.18 -5.72 7.57
C PRO A 109 3.00 -5.99 8.85
N ASN A 110 2.97 -5.03 9.76
CA ASN A 110 3.61 -5.13 11.08
C ASN A 110 2.68 -5.73 12.15
N ASN A 111 1.58 -6.31 11.74
CA ASN A 111 0.68 -7.10 12.57
C ASN A 111 0.70 -8.57 12.14
N LYS A 112 0.25 -9.46 13.03
CA LYS A 112 0.04 -10.86 12.68
C LYS A 112 -1.06 -11.00 11.62
N SER A 113 -0.91 -11.97 10.73
CA SER A 113 -1.89 -12.28 9.70
C SER A 113 -1.89 -13.76 9.34
N TYR A 114 -3.04 -14.28 8.96
CA TYR A 114 -3.16 -15.62 8.35
C TYR A 114 -2.26 -15.78 7.15
N TYR A 115 -2.09 -14.72 6.40
CA TYR A 115 -1.43 -14.70 5.10
C TYR A 115 0.11 -14.70 5.15
N PHE A 116 0.71 -14.72 6.34
CA PHE A 116 2.11 -15.08 6.49
C PHE A 116 2.37 -16.60 6.34
N GLY A 117 1.30 -17.41 6.45
CA GLY A 117 1.38 -18.86 6.44
C GLY A 117 1.70 -19.46 7.82
N SER A 118 1.22 -20.67 8.06
CA SER A 118 1.22 -21.33 9.39
C SER A 118 2.61 -21.60 9.98
N SER A 119 3.66 -21.57 9.18
CA SER A 119 5.05 -21.71 9.65
C SER A 119 5.67 -20.40 10.14
N SER A 120 5.02 -19.27 9.92
CA SER A 120 5.54 -17.95 10.29
C SER A 120 5.32 -17.63 11.76
N PRO A 121 6.31 -17.01 12.46
CA PRO A 121 6.09 -16.40 13.77
C PRO A 121 5.01 -15.30 13.77
N MET A 122 4.76 -14.70 12.60
CA MET A 122 3.72 -13.67 12.39
C MET A 122 2.36 -14.24 11.97
N TYR A 123 2.20 -15.58 12.00
CA TYR A 123 0.92 -16.20 11.71
C TYR A 123 -0.12 -15.94 12.80
N GLU A 124 -1.34 -15.67 12.39
CA GLU A 124 -2.54 -15.69 13.22
C GLU A 124 -3.69 -16.28 12.40
N ALA A 125 -4.45 -17.20 12.99
CA ALA A 125 -5.60 -17.80 12.31
C ALA A 125 -6.66 -16.73 11.98
N LEU A 126 -7.40 -16.95 10.91
CA LEU A 126 -8.56 -16.13 10.58
C LEU A 126 -9.61 -16.21 11.70
N ALA A 127 -10.38 -15.15 11.86
CA ALA A 127 -11.52 -15.14 12.78
C ALA A 127 -12.58 -16.15 12.33
N GLY A 128 -13.40 -16.62 13.26
CA GLY A 128 -14.49 -17.56 12.96
C GLY A 128 -15.45 -16.97 11.92
N GLY A 129 -15.76 -17.72 10.88
CA GLY A 129 -16.59 -17.28 9.76
C GLY A 129 -15.84 -16.66 8.58
N GLN A 130 -14.54 -16.35 8.74
CA GLN A 130 -13.70 -15.88 7.64
C GLN A 130 -13.14 -17.07 6.85
N THR A 131 -12.88 -16.85 5.57
CA THR A 131 -12.32 -17.82 4.64
C THR A 131 -11.04 -17.28 4.02
N PRO A 132 -10.04 -18.11 3.69
CA PRO A 132 -8.83 -17.63 3.01
C PRO A 132 -9.15 -17.02 1.63
N ALA A 133 -8.39 -15.98 1.25
CA ALA A 133 -8.35 -15.47 -0.12
C ALA A 133 -7.57 -16.46 -1.01
N GLY A 134 -8.16 -17.61 -1.28
CA GLY A 134 -7.50 -18.71 -2.01
C GLY A 134 -6.18 -19.12 -1.34
N ASN A 135 -5.14 -19.29 -2.14
CA ASN A 135 -3.78 -19.63 -1.69
C ASN A 135 -2.86 -18.37 -1.59
N ASN A 136 -3.43 -17.18 -1.59
CA ASN A 136 -2.66 -15.95 -1.55
C ASN A 136 -1.84 -15.87 -0.27
N GLN A 137 -0.61 -15.39 -0.39
CA GLN A 137 0.27 -15.11 0.75
C GLN A 137 0.88 -13.72 0.59
N ILE A 138 1.22 -13.09 1.70
CA ILE A 138 1.97 -11.84 1.73
C ILE A 138 3.31 -12.04 1.03
N GLN A 139 3.66 -11.12 0.14
CA GLN A 139 4.98 -11.04 -0.48
C GLN A 139 5.53 -9.64 -0.36
N SER A 140 6.83 -9.53 -0.12
CA SER A 140 7.54 -8.27 -0.10
C SER A 140 7.47 -7.61 -1.48
N GLN A 141 7.06 -6.36 -1.53
CA GLN A 141 6.86 -5.56 -2.74
C GLN A 141 7.94 -4.49 -2.88
N CYS A 142 7.87 -3.72 -3.96
CA CYS A 142 8.64 -2.49 -4.17
C CYS A 142 7.76 -1.31 -4.53
N LEU A 143 6.70 -1.09 -3.75
CA LEU A 143 5.78 0.00 -4.02
C LEU A 143 6.48 1.36 -3.87
N VAL A 144 6.43 2.15 -4.94
CA VAL A 144 6.95 3.53 -4.96
C VAL A 144 5.79 4.47 -5.23
N TYR A 145 5.46 5.28 -4.23
CA TYR A 145 4.43 6.30 -4.30
C TYR A 145 5.08 7.65 -4.57
N SER A 146 4.54 8.42 -5.52
CA SER A 146 4.89 9.82 -5.76
C SER A 146 3.62 10.64 -5.61
N ILE A 147 3.51 11.38 -4.51
CA ILE A 147 2.29 12.02 -4.01
C ILE A 147 2.51 13.53 -3.97
N PRO A 148 1.62 14.37 -4.52
CA PRO A 148 1.74 15.82 -4.45
C PRO A 148 1.92 16.32 -3.02
N SER A 149 2.94 17.15 -2.78
CA SER A 149 3.23 17.71 -1.45
C SER A 149 2.31 18.89 -1.08
N VAL A 150 1.66 19.47 -2.08
CA VAL A 150 0.66 20.54 -1.93
C VAL A 150 -0.62 20.05 -2.60
N PRO A 151 -1.47 19.32 -1.87
CA PRO A 151 -2.71 18.83 -2.43
C PRO A 151 -3.67 19.98 -2.74
N ALA A 152 -4.38 19.85 -3.86
CA ALA A 152 -5.38 20.83 -4.26
C ALA A 152 -6.57 20.14 -4.92
N GLU A 153 -7.75 20.71 -4.74
CA GLU A 153 -8.94 20.22 -5.41
C GLU A 153 -8.74 20.23 -6.94
N LYS A 154 -9.04 19.12 -7.57
CA LYS A 154 -9.08 19.04 -9.03
C LYS A 154 -10.39 19.63 -9.54
N THR A 155 -10.30 20.69 -10.32
CA THR A 155 -11.46 21.28 -11.02
C THR A 155 -11.83 20.45 -12.25
N GLY A 156 -13.11 20.47 -12.64
CA GLY A 156 -13.63 19.71 -13.78
C GLY A 156 -13.75 18.20 -13.51
N THR A 157 -13.49 17.38 -14.51
CA THR A 157 -13.65 15.92 -14.40
C THR A 157 -12.65 15.33 -13.41
N LYS A 158 -13.16 14.73 -12.34
CA LYS A 158 -12.35 14.06 -11.33
C LYS A 158 -11.72 12.76 -11.89
N THR A 159 -10.63 12.34 -11.28
CA THR A 159 -9.95 11.07 -11.63
C THR A 159 -10.57 9.93 -10.83
N GLY A 160 -10.96 8.86 -11.50
CA GLY A 160 -11.51 7.67 -10.85
C GLY A 160 -10.44 6.91 -10.04
N THR A 161 -10.82 6.40 -8.88
CA THR A 161 -9.93 5.57 -8.03
C THR A 161 -9.69 4.17 -8.63
N GLN A 162 -10.52 3.78 -9.61
CA GLN A 162 -10.41 2.49 -10.30
C GLN A 162 -9.64 2.58 -11.63
N SER A 163 -9.06 3.74 -11.96
CA SER A 163 -8.42 4.00 -13.25
C SER A 163 -6.97 3.49 -13.33
N GLY A 164 -6.77 2.19 -13.07
CA GLY A 164 -5.48 1.52 -13.31
C GLY A 164 -4.45 1.67 -12.19
N TYR A 165 -4.83 2.09 -11.00
CA TYR A 165 -3.96 2.13 -9.84
C TYR A 165 -3.91 0.76 -9.14
N VAL A 166 -2.71 0.31 -8.77
CA VAL A 166 -2.53 -0.87 -7.90
C VAL A 166 -2.83 -0.54 -6.44
N SER A 167 -2.78 0.74 -6.07
CA SER A 167 -3.08 1.27 -4.75
C SER A 167 -3.55 2.71 -4.91
N VAL A 168 -4.44 3.18 -4.06
CA VAL A 168 -4.93 4.56 -4.08
C VAL A 168 -4.28 5.43 -3.01
N GLY A 169 -3.44 4.84 -2.17
CA GLY A 169 -2.74 5.54 -1.10
C GLY A 169 -1.87 4.61 -0.27
N ILE A 170 -1.22 5.18 0.74
CA ILE A 170 -0.34 4.47 1.67
C ILE A 170 -0.74 4.77 3.11
N THR A 171 -0.81 3.73 3.95
CA THR A 171 -1.07 3.87 5.39
C THR A 171 0.18 4.36 6.14
N VAL A 172 0.01 4.84 7.37
CA VAL A 172 1.11 5.28 8.25
C VAL A 172 2.11 4.17 8.56
N ASN A 173 1.72 2.90 8.47
CA ASN A 173 2.60 1.75 8.63
C ASN A 173 3.05 1.13 7.29
N GLY A 174 2.97 1.90 6.22
CA GLY A 174 3.59 1.56 4.93
C GLY A 174 2.82 0.55 4.08
N LEU A 175 1.52 0.36 4.32
CA LEU A 175 0.70 -0.61 3.60
C LEU A 175 -0.17 0.07 2.52
N ALA A 176 -0.49 -0.68 1.48
CA ALA A 176 -1.35 -0.22 0.41
C ALA A 176 -2.79 0.01 0.88
N ILE A 177 -3.35 1.15 0.53
CA ILE A 177 -4.78 1.44 0.61
C ILE A 177 -5.38 1.17 -0.76
N PHE A 178 -6.41 0.34 -0.82
CA PHE A 178 -7.16 0.08 -2.04
C PHE A 178 -8.49 0.85 -2.04
N ASN A 179 -9.11 0.92 -3.20
CA ASN A 179 -10.40 1.58 -3.39
C ASN A 179 -11.56 0.72 -2.83
N ASN A 180 -12.78 1.21 -2.99
CA ASN A 180 -14.02 0.55 -2.59
C ASN A 180 -14.56 -0.46 -3.62
N ALA A 181 -13.71 -0.98 -4.51
CA ALA A 181 -14.09 -1.97 -5.51
C ALA A 181 -13.30 -3.27 -5.33
N ALA A 182 -13.99 -4.37 -5.54
CA ALA A 182 -13.40 -5.69 -5.64
C ALA A 182 -12.76 -5.93 -7.01
N ALA A 183 -12.02 -7.03 -7.13
CA ALA A 183 -11.52 -7.52 -8.41
C ALA A 183 -12.68 -7.78 -9.40
N PRO A 184 -12.44 -7.69 -10.72
CA PRO A 184 -13.48 -7.98 -11.71
C PRO A 184 -14.09 -9.37 -11.52
N GLY A 185 -15.41 -9.41 -11.33
CA GLY A 185 -16.17 -10.64 -11.09
C GLY A 185 -16.49 -10.91 -9.61
N ASP A 186 -15.85 -10.20 -8.68
CA ASP A 186 -16.11 -10.28 -7.25
C ASP A 186 -16.92 -9.08 -6.75
N THR A 187 -17.38 -9.18 -5.51
CA THR A 187 -18.00 -8.06 -4.79
C THR A 187 -17.17 -7.73 -3.56
N LEU A 188 -17.16 -6.48 -3.13
CA LEU A 188 -16.45 -6.10 -1.91
C LEU A 188 -17.01 -6.84 -0.69
N ALA A 189 -18.32 -7.10 -0.66
CA ALA A 189 -18.94 -7.92 0.39
C ALA A 189 -18.39 -9.35 0.45
N SER A 190 -18.04 -9.96 -0.69
CA SER A 190 -17.38 -11.27 -0.71
C SER A 190 -15.93 -11.20 -0.24
N GLU A 191 -15.22 -10.12 -0.58
CA GLU A 191 -13.83 -9.92 -0.14
C GLU A 191 -13.71 -9.72 1.37
N VAL A 192 -14.68 -9.05 2.00
CA VAL A 192 -14.73 -8.86 3.47
C VAL A 192 -14.60 -10.19 4.22
N SER A 193 -15.17 -11.27 3.67
CA SER A 193 -15.06 -12.60 4.28
C SER A 193 -13.64 -13.16 4.28
N THR A 194 -12.71 -12.55 3.54
CA THR A 194 -11.31 -12.97 3.44
C THR A 194 -10.34 -12.08 4.23
N PHE A 195 -10.84 -11.02 4.87
CA PHE A 195 -9.98 -10.13 5.64
C PHE A 195 -9.45 -10.82 6.90
N ASP A 196 -8.20 -10.56 7.21
CA ASP A 196 -7.64 -10.95 8.50
C ASP A 196 -8.19 -10.07 9.63
N LYS A 197 -7.70 -10.31 10.86
CA LYS A 197 -8.13 -9.59 12.05
C LYS A 197 -7.94 -8.08 11.99
N PHE A 198 -7.10 -7.59 11.08
CA PHE A 198 -6.78 -6.17 10.92
C PHE A 198 -7.41 -5.55 9.66
N ASN A 199 -8.41 -6.23 9.07
CA ASN A 199 -9.09 -5.80 7.86
C ASN A 199 -8.18 -5.72 6.62
N GLY A 200 -7.20 -6.61 6.51
CA GLY A 200 -6.33 -6.71 5.35
C GLY A 200 -6.27 -8.11 4.77
N HIS A 201 -5.90 -8.19 3.52
CA HIS A 201 -5.64 -9.44 2.81
C HIS A 201 -4.69 -9.21 1.61
N PRO A 202 -4.00 -10.22 1.09
CA PRO A 202 -3.20 -10.09 -0.12
C PRO A 202 -3.99 -10.49 -1.37
N GLN A 203 -3.77 -9.77 -2.46
CA GLN A 203 -4.14 -10.25 -3.79
C GLN A 203 -3.18 -11.34 -4.28
N THR A 204 -3.44 -11.94 -5.45
CA THR A 204 -2.65 -13.05 -6.02
C THR A 204 -1.16 -12.75 -6.16
N SER A 205 -0.78 -11.49 -6.44
CA SER A 205 0.62 -11.06 -6.50
C SER A 205 1.27 -10.84 -5.12
N GLY A 206 0.56 -11.11 -4.04
CA GLY A 206 1.05 -10.95 -2.67
C GLY A 206 1.04 -9.53 -2.12
N VAL A 207 0.46 -8.56 -2.82
CA VAL A 207 0.27 -7.20 -2.32
C VAL A 207 -0.78 -7.22 -1.21
N TYR A 208 -0.34 -7.11 0.04
CA TYR A 208 -1.23 -6.95 1.18
C TYR A 208 -1.84 -5.55 1.18
N HIS A 209 -3.14 -5.44 1.38
CA HIS A 209 -3.84 -4.16 1.28
C HIS A 209 -5.09 -4.10 2.17
N HIS A 210 -5.61 -2.89 2.33
CA HIS A 210 -6.83 -2.59 3.07
C HIS A 210 -7.86 -1.92 2.17
N HIS A 211 -9.04 -2.53 2.01
CA HIS A 211 -10.24 -1.85 1.50
C HIS A 211 -10.98 -1.15 2.64
N ALA A 212 -11.00 -1.80 3.82
CA ALA A 212 -11.62 -1.28 5.03
C ALA A 212 -10.59 -0.68 5.97
N GLN A 213 -11.05 0.07 6.96
CA GLN A 213 -10.19 0.71 7.95
C GLN A 213 -9.26 -0.29 8.63
N PRO A 214 -7.93 -0.03 8.65
CA PRO A 214 -6.96 -0.84 9.38
C PRO A 214 -7.23 -0.78 10.89
N LEU A 215 -7.53 -1.92 11.53
CA LEU A 215 -7.90 -1.95 12.95
C LEU A 215 -6.71 -1.77 13.91
N ASN A 216 -5.48 -1.76 13.40
CA ASN A 216 -4.28 -1.47 14.20
C ASN A 216 -3.98 0.04 14.29
N VAL A 217 -4.79 0.89 13.68
CA VAL A 217 -4.70 2.34 13.78
C VAL A 217 -5.95 2.88 14.46
N SER A 218 -5.77 3.87 15.35
CA SER A 218 -6.88 4.44 16.10
C SER A 218 -7.88 5.16 15.17
N ASN A 219 -9.14 5.11 15.56
CA ASN A 219 -10.30 5.49 14.75
C ASN A 219 -10.79 6.92 15.03
N ASN A 220 -9.94 7.93 14.94
CA ASN A 220 -10.34 9.34 15.09
C ASN A 220 -9.37 10.29 14.36
N ASN A 221 -9.74 11.59 14.28
CA ASN A 221 -8.93 12.63 13.63
C ASN A 221 -7.63 12.99 14.39
N ALA A 222 -7.42 12.47 15.59
CA ALA A 222 -6.14 12.59 16.27
C ALA A 222 -5.09 11.61 15.71
N ASN A 223 -5.53 10.55 15.02
CA ASN A 223 -4.69 9.48 14.50
C ASN A 223 -4.86 9.32 13.00
N LEU A 224 -3.87 9.81 12.28
CA LEU A 224 -3.79 9.66 10.84
C LEU A 224 -3.72 8.17 10.45
N ILE A 225 -4.57 7.75 9.52
CA ILE A 225 -4.52 6.40 8.93
C ILE A 225 -3.51 6.35 7.78
N GLY A 226 -3.43 7.40 6.96
CA GLY A 226 -2.55 7.42 5.80
C GLY A 226 -2.72 8.66 4.94
N VAL A 227 -2.26 8.57 3.70
CA VAL A 227 -2.40 9.61 2.68
C VAL A 227 -2.78 8.97 1.35
N LEU A 228 -3.73 9.58 0.62
CA LEU A 228 -4.06 9.13 -0.74
C LEU A 228 -3.11 9.69 -1.79
N LEU A 229 -3.17 9.15 -2.99
CA LEU A 229 -2.30 9.55 -4.11
C LEU A 229 -2.45 11.03 -4.49
N ASP A 230 -3.56 11.67 -4.18
CA ASP A 230 -3.78 13.09 -4.42
C ASP A 230 -3.24 14.02 -3.32
N GLY A 231 -2.61 13.45 -2.29
CA GLY A 231 -1.93 14.18 -1.22
C GLY A 231 -2.80 14.53 -0.03
N PHE A 232 -4.09 14.23 -0.06
CA PHE A 232 -4.97 14.47 1.08
C PHE A 232 -4.89 13.35 2.11
N PRO A 233 -4.88 13.70 3.41
CA PRO A 233 -4.79 12.72 4.50
C PRO A 233 -6.07 11.88 4.61
N VAL A 234 -5.94 10.70 5.21
CA VAL A 234 -7.03 9.77 5.50
C VAL A 234 -7.09 9.54 6.99
N TYR A 235 -8.29 9.64 7.55
CA TYR A 235 -8.58 9.36 8.95
C TYR A 235 -9.57 8.19 9.08
N GLY A 236 -9.80 7.76 10.33
CA GLY A 236 -10.81 6.75 10.66
C GLY A 236 -12.24 7.30 10.56
N GLN A 237 -13.18 6.61 11.19
CA GLN A 237 -14.60 6.96 11.17
C GLN A 237 -14.99 8.05 12.19
N LEU A 238 -14.08 8.46 13.05
CA LEU A 238 -14.35 9.42 14.11
C LEU A 238 -13.74 10.77 13.78
N CYS A 239 -14.52 11.82 14.03
CA CYS A 239 -14.04 13.18 14.09
C CYS A 239 -13.34 13.50 15.42
N ASP A 240 -12.93 14.75 15.58
CA ASP A 240 -12.33 15.27 16.82
C ASP A 240 -13.19 14.94 18.04
N GLY A 241 -12.54 14.48 19.10
CA GLY A 241 -13.19 14.14 20.35
C GLY A 241 -13.89 12.78 20.36
N GLY A 242 -13.68 11.95 19.36
CA GLY A 242 -14.22 10.59 19.30
C GLY A 242 -15.71 10.51 18.99
N THR A 243 -16.27 11.57 18.39
CA THR A 243 -17.63 11.53 17.86
C THR A 243 -17.68 10.57 16.67
N ALA A 244 -18.58 9.59 16.69
CA ALA A 244 -18.69 8.64 15.60
C ALA A 244 -19.13 9.36 14.32
N ASP A 245 -18.32 9.21 13.29
CA ASP A 245 -18.72 9.50 11.94
C ASP A 245 -19.59 8.34 11.45
N THR A 246 -20.88 8.48 11.55
CA THR A 246 -21.87 7.46 11.16
C THR A 246 -22.10 7.41 9.64
N GLY A 247 -21.02 7.37 8.83
CA GLY A 247 -21.11 7.55 7.39
C GLY A 247 -21.36 9.02 7.02
N ASN A 248 -21.34 9.82 8.03
CA ASN A 248 -21.72 11.19 8.07
C ASN A 248 -20.81 11.82 9.10
N ASP A 249 -19.71 12.38 8.67
CA ASP A 249 -18.90 13.16 9.58
C ASP A 249 -19.73 14.34 10.07
N ALA A 250 -20.42 14.14 11.16
CA ALA A 250 -21.12 15.24 11.81
C ALA A 250 -20.05 16.11 12.45
N ALA A 251 -20.00 17.38 12.05
CA ALA A 251 -19.28 18.36 12.85
C ALA A 251 -19.72 18.18 14.31
N PRO A 252 -18.79 18.21 15.31
CA PRO A 252 -19.12 17.99 16.69
C PRO A 252 -20.36 18.76 17.11
N GLY A 253 -21.44 18.02 17.46
CA GLY A 253 -22.68 18.59 17.95
C GLY A 253 -23.75 18.94 16.91
N THR A 254 -23.59 18.74 15.61
CA THR A 254 -24.59 19.10 14.61
C THR A 254 -25.43 17.93 14.10
N GLY A 255 -24.94 16.68 14.18
CA GLY A 255 -25.65 15.49 13.68
C GLY A 255 -25.92 15.50 12.17
N THR A 256 -25.36 16.46 11.41
CA THR A 256 -25.57 16.58 9.97
C THR A 256 -24.43 15.94 9.21
N PRO A 257 -24.72 15.06 8.23
CA PRO A 257 -23.69 14.49 7.36
C PRO A 257 -22.95 15.59 6.59
N ILE A 258 -21.63 15.55 6.63
CA ILE A 258 -20.78 16.53 5.96
C ILE A 258 -19.76 15.89 5.01
N LEU A 259 -19.74 14.55 4.87
CA LEU A 259 -18.93 13.88 3.88
C LEU A 259 -19.52 14.05 2.49
N ASP A 260 -18.66 14.35 1.54
CA ASP A 260 -19.01 14.36 0.12
C ASP A 260 -19.07 12.93 -0.47
N ALA A 261 -19.31 12.83 -1.78
CA ALA A 261 -19.39 11.55 -2.48
C ALA A 261 -18.06 10.75 -2.48
N ASN A 262 -16.96 11.38 -2.10
CA ASN A 262 -15.64 10.74 -1.99
C ASN A 262 -15.33 10.33 -0.54
N HIS A 263 -16.29 10.42 0.37
CA HIS A 263 -16.13 10.20 1.81
C HIS A 263 -15.11 11.15 2.44
N GLY A 264 -15.15 12.42 2.04
CA GLY A 264 -14.26 13.44 2.60
C GLY A 264 -14.95 14.75 2.86
N HIS A 265 -14.29 15.64 3.57
CA HIS A 265 -14.73 16.99 3.85
C HIS A 265 -13.54 17.89 4.21
N THR A 266 -13.77 19.19 4.31
CA THR A 266 -12.77 20.17 4.80
C THR A 266 -13.09 20.55 6.24
N ALA A 267 -12.20 20.18 7.16
CA ALA A 267 -12.31 20.54 8.56
C ALA A 267 -10.93 20.61 9.22
N ASN A 268 -10.89 21.13 10.45
CA ASN A 268 -9.68 21.11 11.26
C ASN A 268 -9.45 19.71 11.82
N THR A 269 -8.20 19.31 11.86
CA THR A 269 -7.76 18.09 12.59
C THR A 269 -6.63 18.46 13.54
N VAL A 270 -6.26 17.54 14.44
CA VAL A 270 -5.12 17.75 15.36
C VAL A 270 -3.83 18.07 14.60
N LEU A 271 -3.61 17.41 13.44
CA LEU A 271 -2.41 17.62 12.62
C LEU A 271 -2.51 18.83 11.69
N PHE A 272 -3.72 19.28 11.38
CA PHE A 272 -4.01 20.38 10.47
C PHE A 272 -5.00 21.39 11.11
N PRO A 273 -4.55 22.14 12.12
CA PRO A 273 -5.44 23.05 12.87
C PRO A 273 -5.97 24.23 12.03
N GLY A 274 -5.39 24.47 10.86
CA GLY A 274 -5.89 25.45 9.88
C GLY A 274 -6.96 24.89 8.93
N GLY A 275 -7.30 23.62 9.06
CA GLY A 275 -8.21 22.92 8.16
C GLY A 275 -7.52 22.41 6.90
N ILE A 276 -7.93 21.23 6.48
CA ILE A 276 -7.55 20.60 5.21
C ILE A 276 -8.70 19.71 4.76
N TYR A 277 -8.88 19.53 3.45
CA TYR A 277 -9.71 18.44 2.97
C TYR A 277 -9.08 17.11 3.37
N HIS A 278 -9.85 16.19 3.90
CA HIS A 278 -9.38 14.86 4.26
C HIS A 278 -10.48 13.82 4.06
N TYR A 279 -10.04 12.59 3.87
CA TYR A 279 -10.92 11.44 3.70
C TYR A 279 -11.17 10.74 5.01
N HIS A 280 -12.34 10.10 5.11
CA HIS A 280 -12.71 9.19 6.18
C HIS A 280 -13.06 7.80 5.65
N TYR A 281 -12.79 6.79 6.47
CA TYR A 281 -13.42 5.51 6.30
C TYR A 281 -14.90 5.65 6.69
N ALA A 282 -15.79 5.53 5.74
CA ALA A 282 -17.23 5.67 5.98
C ALA A 282 -17.93 4.31 5.92
N ASN A 283 -19.03 4.17 6.67
CA ASN A 283 -19.86 2.99 6.60
C ASN A 283 -20.44 2.80 5.20
N ASP A 284 -20.20 1.64 4.61
CA ASP A 284 -20.85 1.21 3.39
C ASP A 284 -21.81 0.06 3.72
N THR A 285 -23.10 0.36 3.76
CA THR A 285 -24.13 -0.63 4.04
C THR A 285 -24.25 -1.67 2.92
N THR A 286 -23.83 -1.33 1.70
CA THR A 286 -23.87 -2.24 0.54
C THR A 286 -22.80 -3.32 0.66
N ALA A 287 -21.61 -2.95 1.12
CA ALA A 287 -20.49 -3.88 1.30
C ALA A 287 -20.50 -4.55 2.68
N GLY A 288 -21.32 -4.08 3.63
CA GLY A 288 -21.34 -4.60 5.00
C GLY A 288 -20.06 -4.31 5.79
N THR A 289 -19.27 -3.35 5.36
CA THR A 289 -18.00 -2.94 5.97
C THR A 289 -17.77 -1.44 5.83
N ASN A 290 -16.77 -0.93 6.53
CA ASN A 290 -16.32 0.44 6.39
C ASN A 290 -15.38 0.55 5.18
N THR A 291 -15.87 1.12 4.11
CA THR A 291 -15.08 1.36 2.91
C THR A 291 -14.41 2.73 2.97
N LEU A 292 -13.32 2.90 2.22
CA LEU A 292 -12.49 4.09 2.32
C LEU A 292 -13.14 5.29 1.64
N ILE A 293 -13.14 5.29 0.33
CA ILE A 293 -13.49 6.46 -0.48
C ILE A 293 -14.54 6.09 -1.52
N GLY A 294 -15.17 7.09 -2.07
CA GLY A 294 -16.02 6.94 -3.25
C GLY A 294 -15.21 6.57 -4.50
N SER A 295 -15.84 6.71 -5.65
CA SER A 295 -15.27 6.28 -6.93
C SER A 295 -14.20 7.22 -7.49
N GLN A 296 -13.93 8.37 -6.87
CA GLN A 296 -13.09 9.44 -7.42
C GLN A 296 -12.18 10.07 -6.35
N PHE A 297 -11.00 10.54 -6.78
CA PHE A 297 -10.16 11.42 -5.96
C PHE A 297 -10.72 12.85 -5.92
N HIS A 298 -10.54 13.52 -4.79
CA HIS A 298 -10.85 14.95 -4.65
C HIS A 298 -9.87 15.82 -5.43
N GLY A 299 -8.59 15.50 -5.32
CA GLY A 299 -7.50 16.20 -6.00
C GLY A 299 -7.00 15.50 -7.26
N THR A 300 -5.85 15.96 -7.76
CA THR A 300 -5.15 15.30 -8.86
C THR A 300 -4.20 14.26 -8.28
N PRO A 301 -4.41 12.97 -8.54
CA PRO A 301 -3.55 11.94 -7.99
C PRO A 301 -2.15 11.96 -8.64
N GLY A 302 -1.15 11.65 -7.82
CA GLY A 302 0.18 11.28 -8.26
C GLY A 302 0.22 9.85 -8.81
N THR A 303 1.32 9.14 -8.59
CA THR A 303 1.55 7.81 -9.16
C THR A 303 1.95 6.80 -8.10
N VAL A 304 1.67 5.52 -8.39
CA VAL A 304 2.23 4.38 -7.69
C VAL A 304 2.76 3.38 -8.72
N SER A 305 3.92 2.79 -8.45
CA SER A 305 4.49 1.69 -9.23
C SER A 305 4.93 0.56 -8.30
N ASN A 306 5.00 -0.64 -8.84
CA ASN A 306 5.51 -1.83 -8.16
C ASN A 306 6.64 -2.43 -9.00
#